data_4d8cce4f366e0fd42025f7f329e8da5a
#
_entry.id   4d8cce4f366e0fd42025f7f329e8da5a
#
_cell.length_a   1.000
_cell.length_b   1.000
_cell.length_c   1.000
_cell.angle_alpha   90.00
_cell.angle_beta   90.00
_cell.angle_gamma   90.00
#
_symmetry.space_group_name_H-M   'P 1'
#
loop_
_entity.id
_entity.type
_entity.pdbx_description
1 polymer ?
#
loop_
_entity_poly.entity_id
_entity_poly.type
_entity_poly.pdbx_seq_one_letter_code
_entity_poly.pdbx_strand_id
1 'polypeptide(L)'
;MKLFDKSNLKGDIFGGLTAGIVALPLALAFGIQAFGVISVEEVGNIGAVGALAGLTGAMMLGFFASLFGGTPSQISGPTGPMTVISATLISTVWATSQPHSIETVIVSMALAAILCGLFQILFGILKIGKYIRYIPYPVLSGFMSGIGIIIIVQQIYPLLGMKSPVLIVDMITQLPDKIGGLDITALLLGLGTVAIIYLFPLITKKIPATLVALIVMTVVSVCIHFDQKLTIGEIPSGFPLPFFVGHEVGGIDWLVVAKMAVIPALTLAGLGSIDTLLTSVVADNTTKTKHNSNQELIGQGIGNIAVGIFGGLPGAGATMRTVVNINSGGRTRLSGMVHGLFLLAVLLGLGSLVKFVPLSVLAGILITVGIGIIDFKGLKDLFKIPKADAVVLLTVLFLTVFVDLLIAVGIGMVIACVLFMKRASDLVEGSYHLDQISTFDKEIPWEDEKVLTDEIRSKIYIQRLNGPIFFGSITKFQEVMNSIPGDAKVVIIRMRLVSFMDQSGLYAMETAIKDLQARGVTVLMTIIQPQPMYMLTKMNVIPNVVPQEHTFATFEDCGHFLSKEIDTLAYGK
;
A
#
# COMPACT_ATOMS: atom_id res chain seq x y z
N MET A 1 -9.19 -23.15 12.02
CA MET A 1 -8.20 -22.46 12.85
C MET A 1 -8.78 -22.33 14.26
N LYS A 2 -8.09 -22.86 15.28
CA LYS A 2 -8.62 -22.84 16.65
C LYS A 2 -8.59 -21.39 17.15
N LEU A 3 -9.71 -20.89 17.66
CA LEU A 3 -9.84 -19.53 18.23
C LEU A 3 -8.91 -19.32 19.43
N PHE A 4 -8.65 -20.36 20.18
CA PHE A 4 -7.84 -20.35 21.38
C PHE A 4 -6.87 -21.55 21.37
N ASP A 5 -5.60 -21.25 21.56
CA ASP A 5 -4.62 -22.27 21.88
C ASP A 5 -4.25 -22.15 23.37
N LYS A 6 -4.74 -23.09 24.17
CA LYS A 6 -4.49 -23.09 25.62
C LYS A 6 -3.00 -23.19 25.97
N SER A 7 -2.17 -23.66 25.03
CA SER A 7 -0.71 -23.78 25.26
C SER A 7 0.00 -22.44 25.34
N ASN A 8 -0.53 -21.37 24.70
CA ASN A 8 0.08 -20.04 24.69
C ASN A 8 -0.68 -18.97 25.48
N LEU A 9 -1.61 -19.36 26.36
CA LEU A 9 -2.47 -18.41 27.10
C LEU A 9 -1.69 -17.31 27.81
N LYS A 10 -0.60 -17.66 28.52
CA LYS A 10 0.26 -16.67 29.20
C LYS A 10 0.90 -15.69 28.22
N GLY A 11 1.44 -16.19 27.10
CA GLY A 11 2.05 -15.36 26.06
C GLY A 11 1.05 -14.40 25.44
N ASP A 12 -0.17 -14.85 25.16
CA ASP A 12 -1.22 -14.02 24.57
C ASP A 12 -1.72 -12.92 25.53
N ILE A 13 -1.85 -13.22 26.84
CA ILE A 13 -2.22 -12.22 27.85
C ILE A 13 -1.09 -11.18 27.97
N PHE A 14 0.16 -11.61 28.14
CA PHE A 14 1.30 -10.68 28.25
C PHE A 14 1.51 -9.86 26.97
N GLY A 15 1.43 -10.50 25.80
CA GLY A 15 1.54 -9.83 24.51
C GLY A 15 0.45 -8.77 24.33
N GLY A 16 -0.80 -9.14 24.58
CA GLY A 16 -1.95 -8.24 24.45
C GLY A 16 -1.88 -7.05 25.42
N LEU A 17 -1.54 -7.29 26.69
CA LEU A 17 -1.35 -6.23 27.68
C LEU A 17 -0.23 -5.28 27.28
N THR A 18 0.93 -5.81 26.89
CA THR A 18 2.09 -4.98 26.48
C THR A 18 1.76 -4.15 25.25
N ALA A 19 1.07 -4.75 24.26
CA ALA A 19 0.60 -4.02 23.08
C ALA A 19 -0.43 -2.94 23.44
N GLY A 20 -1.33 -3.21 24.39
CA GLY A 20 -2.30 -2.24 24.91
C GLY A 20 -1.66 -1.05 25.61
N ILE A 21 -0.62 -1.31 26.40
CA ILE A 21 0.18 -0.26 27.05
C ILE A 21 0.85 0.67 26.02
N VAL A 22 1.38 0.11 24.93
CA VAL A 22 1.98 0.90 23.83
C VAL A 22 0.90 1.62 23.03
N ALA A 23 -0.27 1.00 22.86
CA ALA A 23 -1.36 1.56 22.09
C ALA A 23 -2.02 2.77 22.75
N LEU A 24 -2.05 2.83 24.09
CA LEU A 24 -2.75 3.87 24.84
C LEU A 24 -2.30 5.30 24.45
N PRO A 25 -1.03 5.67 24.56
CA PRO A 25 -0.58 7.02 24.19
C PRO A 25 -0.81 7.32 22.71
N LEU A 26 -0.65 6.33 21.83
CA LEU A 26 -0.85 6.49 20.41
C LEU A 26 -2.32 6.68 20.05
N ALA A 27 -3.24 5.95 20.67
CA ALA A 27 -4.67 6.09 20.45
C ALA A 27 -5.16 7.49 20.86
N LEU A 28 -4.73 7.97 22.01
CA LEU A 28 -5.02 9.33 22.49
C LEU A 28 -4.50 10.38 21.50
N ALA A 29 -3.22 10.26 21.14
CA ALA A 29 -2.55 11.23 20.29
C ALA A 29 -3.16 11.28 18.87
N PHE A 30 -3.43 10.14 18.24
CA PHE A 30 -4.08 10.08 16.93
C PHE A 30 -5.52 10.61 16.96
N GLY A 31 -6.27 10.32 18.02
CA GLY A 31 -7.61 10.86 18.19
C GLY A 31 -7.60 12.38 18.29
N ILE A 32 -6.73 12.94 19.13
CA ILE A 32 -6.56 14.38 19.28
C ILE A 32 -6.07 15.02 17.98
N GLN A 33 -5.13 14.40 17.28
CA GLN A 33 -4.66 14.88 15.98
C GLN A 33 -5.81 14.97 14.97
N ALA A 34 -6.67 13.95 14.89
CA ALA A 34 -7.78 13.93 13.95
C ALA A 34 -8.79 15.05 14.20
N PHE A 35 -9.13 15.31 15.46
CA PHE A 35 -10.11 16.33 15.84
C PHE A 35 -9.49 17.71 16.08
N GLY A 36 -8.18 17.82 16.23
CA GLY A 36 -7.45 19.06 16.48
C GLY A 36 -7.53 20.12 15.36
N VAL A 37 -8.10 19.75 14.22
CA VAL A 37 -8.43 20.68 13.11
C VAL A 37 -9.62 21.59 13.42
N ILE A 38 -10.42 21.26 14.46
CA ILE A 38 -11.54 22.08 14.95
C ILE A 38 -11.04 23.02 16.05
N SER A 39 -11.50 24.27 16.06
CA SER A 39 -11.07 25.23 17.08
C SER A 39 -11.73 24.96 18.45
N VAL A 40 -10.91 25.01 19.51
CA VAL A 40 -11.37 24.84 20.91
C VAL A 40 -12.36 25.95 21.33
N GLU A 41 -12.28 27.13 20.75
CA GLU A 41 -13.17 28.26 21.04
C GLU A 41 -14.62 27.99 20.64
N GLU A 42 -14.83 27.15 19.62
CA GLU A 42 -16.17 26.85 19.10
C GLU A 42 -16.81 25.64 19.78
N VAL A 43 -16.03 24.67 20.27
CA VAL A 43 -16.57 23.39 20.78
C VAL A 43 -16.16 23.07 22.24
N GLY A 44 -15.34 23.91 22.87
CA GLY A 44 -14.93 23.70 24.26
C GLY A 44 -13.91 22.58 24.46
N ASN A 45 -14.34 21.35 24.64
CA ASN A 45 -13.45 20.23 25.01
C ASN A 45 -13.13 19.27 23.84
N ILE A 46 -12.75 19.80 22.68
CA ILE A 46 -12.48 19.01 21.45
C ILE A 46 -11.36 17.98 21.64
N GLY A 47 -10.37 18.27 22.47
CA GLY A 47 -9.27 17.35 22.81
C GLY A 47 -9.78 16.06 23.46
N ALA A 48 -10.74 16.17 24.37
CA ALA A 48 -11.36 15.02 25.01
C ALA A 48 -12.21 14.18 24.04
N VAL A 49 -12.95 14.85 23.14
CA VAL A 49 -13.72 14.16 22.08
C VAL A 49 -12.78 13.36 21.20
N GLY A 50 -11.67 13.97 20.75
CA GLY A 50 -10.66 13.29 19.94
C GLY A 50 -10.02 12.13 20.69
N ALA A 51 -9.61 12.34 21.94
CA ALA A 51 -8.99 11.29 22.76
C ALA A 51 -9.93 10.09 22.96
N LEU A 52 -11.21 10.35 23.23
CA LEU A 52 -12.24 9.32 23.35
C LEU A 52 -12.43 8.55 22.04
N ALA A 53 -12.54 9.27 20.91
CA ALA A 53 -12.69 8.65 19.60
C ALA A 53 -11.48 7.75 19.24
N GLY A 54 -10.26 8.21 19.52
CA GLY A 54 -9.03 7.44 19.31
C GLY A 54 -8.96 6.19 20.16
N LEU A 55 -9.30 6.30 21.45
CA LEU A 55 -9.31 5.17 22.39
C LEU A 55 -10.41 4.15 22.05
N THR A 56 -11.61 4.62 21.72
CA THR A 56 -12.74 3.77 21.25
C THR A 56 -12.36 3.03 19.98
N GLY A 57 -11.72 3.73 19.02
CA GLY A 57 -11.20 3.13 17.80
C GLY A 57 -10.21 2.01 18.06
N ALA A 58 -9.21 2.25 18.91
CA ALA A 58 -8.19 1.25 19.26
C ALA A 58 -8.80 0.02 19.98
N MET A 59 -9.75 0.25 20.87
CA MET A 59 -10.42 -0.79 21.63
C MET A 59 -11.28 -1.66 20.73
N MET A 60 -12.21 -1.05 19.98
CA MET A 60 -13.17 -1.79 19.14
C MET A 60 -12.47 -2.50 17.99
N LEU A 61 -11.60 -1.80 17.27
CA LEU A 61 -10.88 -2.41 16.15
C LEU A 61 -9.93 -3.51 16.64
N GLY A 62 -9.18 -3.27 17.73
CA GLY A 62 -8.29 -4.24 18.33
C GLY A 62 -8.99 -5.55 18.70
N PHE A 63 -10.19 -5.45 19.28
CA PHE A 63 -10.98 -6.62 19.67
C PHE A 63 -11.60 -7.33 18.46
N PHE A 64 -12.39 -6.63 17.64
CA PHE A 64 -13.17 -7.26 16.57
C PHE A 64 -12.30 -7.70 15.38
N ALA A 65 -11.28 -6.92 14.99
CA ALA A 65 -10.37 -7.33 13.92
C ALA A 65 -9.57 -8.58 14.33
N SER A 66 -9.15 -8.68 15.58
CA SER A 66 -8.46 -9.89 16.07
C SER A 66 -9.39 -11.10 16.12
N LEU A 67 -10.65 -10.91 16.52
CA LEU A 67 -11.64 -12.00 16.62
C LEU A 67 -11.97 -12.59 15.25
N PHE A 68 -12.16 -11.75 14.22
CA PHE A 68 -12.62 -12.16 12.89
C PHE A 68 -11.51 -12.18 11.82
N GLY A 69 -10.33 -11.62 12.10
CA GLY A 69 -9.22 -11.47 11.16
C GLY A 69 -8.53 -12.77 10.75
N GLY A 70 -7.64 -12.67 9.79
CA GLY A 70 -6.87 -13.77 9.22
C GLY A 70 -5.42 -13.86 9.72
N THR A 71 -4.96 -12.89 10.53
CA THR A 71 -3.60 -12.80 11.07
C THR A 71 -3.63 -12.92 12.59
N PRO A 72 -3.32 -14.09 13.15
CA PRO A 72 -3.58 -14.38 14.58
C PRO A 72 -2.94 -13.44 15.57
N SER A 73 -1.71 -12.96 15.30
CA SER A 73 -0.94 -12.14 16.23
C SER A 73 -1.00 -10.64 15.93
N GLN A 74 -1.81 -10.21 14.96
CA GLN A 74 -1.90 -8.80 14.58
C GLN A 74 -2.66 -8.00 15.62
N ILE A 75 -2.17 -6.79 15.88
CA ILE A 75 -2.85 -5.77 16.68
C ILE A 75 -3.32 -4.65 15.75
N SER A 76 -4.59 -4.29 15.85
CA SER A 76 -5.21 -3.26 15.02
C SER A 76 -5.69 -2.07 15.87
N GLY A 77 -5.81 -0.90 15.25
CA GLY A 77 -6.26 0.35 15.88
C GLY A 77 -5.94 1.55 15.00
N PRO A 78 -6.19 2.79 15.44
CA PRO A 78 -5.85 3.99 14.71
C PRO A 78 -4.36 4.00 14.31
N THR A 79 -4.07 4.34 13.05
CA THR A 79 -2.72 4.44 12.49
C THR A 79 -2.52 5.84 11.86
N GLY A 80 -1.26 6.24 11.65
CA GLY A 80 -0.94 7.55 11.08
C GLY A 80 -1.68 7.86 9.77
N PRO A 81 -1.60 6.97 8.76
CA PRO A 81 -2.32 7.17 7.49
C PRO A 81 -3.82 7.36 7.67
N MET A 82 -4.45 6.50 8.46
CA MET A 82 -5.89 6.57 8.73
C MET A 82 -6.28 7.85 9.47
N THR A 83 -5.45 8.30 10.39
CA THR A 83 -5.66 9.54 11.17
C THR A 83 -5.61 10.78 10.28
N VAL A 84 -4.66 10.86 9.35
CA VAL A 84 -4.54 11.99 8.43
C VAL A 84 -5.79 12.12 7.54
N ILE A 85 -6.27 11.01 6.97
CA ILE A 85 -7.50 11.03 6.16
C ILE A 85 -8.72 11.41 7.01
N SER A 86 -8.79 10.89 8.22
CA SER A 86 -9.86 11.23 9.16
C SER A 86 -9.85 12.72 9.51
N ALA A 87 -8.68 13.31 9.76
CA ALA A 87 -8.52 14.74 10.00
C ALA A 87 -8.99 15.57 8.79
N THR A 88 -8.65 15.16 7.57
CA THR A 88 -9.11 15.83 6.34
C THR A 88 -10.63 15.77 6.21
N LEU A 89 -11.26 14.62 6.47
CA LEU A 89 -12.72 14.50 6.47
C LEU A 89 -13.35 15.42 7.51
N ILE A 90 -12.86 15.39 8.75
CA ILE A 90 -13.34 16.23 9.85
C ILE A 90 -13.25 17.70 9.49
N SER A 91 -12.10 18.14 8.96
CA SER A 91 -11.89 19.54 8.52
C SER A 91 -12.87 19.94 7.41
N THR A 92 -13.07 19.07 6.40
CA THR A 92 -13.98 19.34 5.29
C THR A 92 -15.43 19.45 5.76
N VAL A 93 -15.87 18.51 6.60
CA VAL A 93 -17.23 18.52 7.15
C VAL A 93 -17.44 19.76 8.03
N TRP A 94 -16.48 20.10 8.88
CA TRP A 94 -16.54 21.29 9.72
C TRP A 94 -16.69 22.57 8.89
N ALA A 95 -15.86 22.72 7.85
CA ALA A 95 -15.87 23.91 6.99
C ALA A 95 -17.16 24.06 6.17
N THR A 96 -17.83 22.95 5.85
CA THR A 96 -19.03 22.95 4.99
C THR A 96 -20.35 22.90 5.77
N SER A 97 -20.35 22.47 7.03
CA SER A 97 -21.55 22.46 7.90
C SER A 97 -21.86 23.88 8.39
N GLN A 98 -23.04 24.38 8.06
CA GLN A 98 -23.55 25.67 8.55
C GLN A 98 -24.95 25.46 9.16
N PRO A 99 -25.20 25.75 10.46
CA PRO A 99 -24.22 26.16 11.48
C PRO A 99 -23.22 25.03 11.82
N HIS A 100 -22.05 25.37 12.30
CA HIS A 100 -21.02 24.41 12.72
C HIS A 100 -21.57 23.50 13.83
N SER A 101 -21.57 22.18 13.57
CA SER A 101 -22.11 21.17 14.49
C SER A 101 -21.11 20.02 14.68
N ILE A 102 -20.73 19.79 15.92
CA ILE A 102 -19.87 18.66 16.29
C ILE A 102 -20.59 17.31 16.04
N GLU A 103 -21.91 17.29 16.18
CA GLU A 103 -22.74 16.12 15.91
C GLU A 103 -22.63 15.70 14.44
N THR A 104 -22.66 16.66 13.51
CA THR A 104 -22.47 16.41 12.08
C THR A 104 -21.09 15.82 11.79
N VAL A 105 -20.05 16.28 12.46
CA VAL A 105 -18.69 15.74 12.34
C VAL A 105 -18.63 14.31 12.85
N ILE A 106 -19.15 14.04 14.04
CA ILE A 106 -19.17 12.69 14.66
C ILE A 106 -19.93 11.71 13.78
N VAL A 107 -21.10 12.11 13.28
CA VAL A 107 -21.94 11.27 12.42
C VAL A 107 -21.26 11.01 11.07
N SER A 108 -20.62 12.03 10.48
CA SER A 108 -19.87 11.87 9.22
C SER A 108 -18.70 10.92 9.39
N MET A 109 -17.98 11.01 10.51
CA MET A 109 -16.87 10.13 10.85
C MET A 109 -17.34 8.69 11.09
N ALA A 110 -18.43 8.53 11.84
CA ALA A 110 -19.07 7.24 12.09
C ALA A 110 -19.50 6.57 10.78
N LEU A 111 -20.16 7.32 9.89
CA LEU A 111 -20.57 6.83 8.59
C LEU A 111 -19.38 6.46 7.71
N ALA A 112 -18.33 7.29 7.68
CA ALA A 112 -17.12 7.00 6.94
C ALA A 112 -16.42 5.72 7.45
N ALA A 113 -16.38 5.50 8.77
CA ALA A 113 -15.83 4.27 9.37
C ALA A 113 -16.67 3.03 9.02
N ILE A 114 -18.00 3.13 9.05
CA ILE A 114 -18.91 2.05 8.64
C ILE A 114 -18.72 1.72 7.16
N LEU A 115 -18.73 2.73 6.29
CA LEU A 115 -18.51 2.53 4.85
C LEU A 115 -17.12 1.98 4.55
N CYS A 116 -16.07 2.46 5.24
CA CYS A 116 -14.72 1.90 5.17
C CYS A 116 -14.76 0.40 5.48
N GLY A 117 -15.39 0.01 6.57
CA GLY A 117 -15.53 -1.40 6.95
C GLY A 117 -16.29 -2.22 5.91
N LEU A 118 -17.37 -1.70 5.34
CA LEU A 118 -18.11 -2.37 4.26
C LEU A 118 -17.25 -2.56 3.01
N PHE A 119 -16.49 -1.55 2.59
CA PHE A 119 -15.56 -1.67 1.47
C PHE A 119 -14.45 -2.69 1.75
N GLN A 120 -13.89 -2.74 2.96
CA GLN A 120 -12.90 -3.75 3.34
C GLN A 120 -13.47 -5.17 3.31
N ILE A 121 -14.69 -5.38 3.79
CA ILE A 121 -15.40 -6.66 3.66
C ILE A 121 -15.57 -7.03 2.18
N LEU A 122 -16.01 -6.08 1.36
CA LEU A 122 -16.15 -6.28 -0.08
C LEU A 122 -14.82 -6.66 -0.73
N PHE A 123 -13.72 -5.98 -0.39
CA PHE A 123 -12.37 -6.33 -0.86
C PHE A 123 -11.95 -7.74 -0.45
N GLY A 124 -12.28 -8.16 0.77
CA GLY A 124 -12.05 -9.52 1.25
C GLY A 124 -12.84 -10.57 0.47
N ILE A 125 -14.15 -10.35 0.22
CA ILE A 125 -15.03 -11.23 -0.55
C ILE A 125 -14.58 -11.32 -2.02
N LEU A 126 -14.24 -10.21 -2.64
CA LEU A 126 -13.71 -10.14 -4.01
C LEU A 126 -12.27 -10.66 -4.11
N LYS A 127 -11.67 -11.09 -2.99
CA LYS A 127 -10.31 -11.64 -2.92
C LYS A 127 -9.24 -10.67 -3.44
N ILE A 128 -9.45 -9.37 -3.24
CA ILE A 128 -8.52 -8.31 -3.67
C ILE A 128 -7.22 -8.32 -2.85
N GLY A 129 -7.24 -8.85 -1.63
CA GLY A 129 -6.07 -8.92 -0.76
C GLY A 129 -4.82 -9.55 -1.39
N LYS A 130 -4.99 -10.45 -2.36
CA LYS A 130 -3.86 -11.03 -3.10
C LYS A 130 -3.14 -10.05 -4.03
N TYR A 131 -3.78 -8.96 -4.43
CA TYR A 131 -3.22 -7.99 -5.39
C TYR A 131 -2.33 -6.92 -4.74
N ILE A 132 -2.39 -6.75 -3.43
CA ILE A 132 -1.55 -5.80 -2.69
C ILE A 132 -0.05 -6.05 -2.89
N ARG A 133 0.35 -7.31 -3.10
CA ARG A 133 1.73 -7.70 -3.43
C ARG A 133 2.27 -7.07 -4.73
N TYR A 134 1.41 -6.51 -5.56
CA TYR A 134 1.81 -5.84 -6.80
C TYR A 134 2.09 -4.35 -6.64
N ILE A 135 1.91 -3.79 -5.43
CA ILE A 135 2.30 -2.40 -5.16
C ILE A 135 3.83 -2.33 -5.12
N PRO A 136 4.46 -1.55 -6.02
CA PRO A 136 5.92 -1.45 -6.06
C PRO A 136 6.47 -0.75 -4.82
N TYR A 137 7.63 -1.21 -4.35
CA TYR A 137 8.30 -0.64 -3.18
C TYR A 137 8.49 0.89 -3.25
N PRO A 138 8.90 1.52 -4.39
CA PRO A 138 9.05 2.97 -4.46
C PRO A 138 7.77 3.74 -4.17
N VAL A 139 6.60 3.22 -4.58
CA VAL A 139 5.29 3.83 -4.28
C VAL A 139 5.04 3.80 -2.77
N LEU A 140 5.25 2.64 -2.14
CA LEU A 140 5.06 2.47 -0.71
C LEU A 140 6.04 3.33 0.10
N SER A 141 7.31 3.36 -0.27
CA SER A 141 8.37 4.14 0.39
C SER A 141 8.09 5.65 0.33
N GLY A 142 7.71 6.16 -0.86
CA GLY A 142 7.32 7.57 -1.04
C GLY A 142 6.09 7.94 -0.21
N PHE A 143 5.08 7.09 -0.23
CA PHE A 143 3.83 7.27 0.51
C PHE A 143 4.05 7.29 2.04
N MET A 144 4.73 6.27 2.58
CA MET A 144 5.01 6.19 4.02
C MET A 144 5.88 7.37 4.49
N SER A 145 6.90 7.73 3.72
CA SER A 145 7.74 8.89 4.04
C SER A 145 6.95 10.20 4.00
N GLY A 146 6.07 10.37 3.03
CA GLY A 146 5.17 11.52 2.96
C GLY A 146 4.26 11.64 4.18
N ILE A 147 3.64 10.52 4.62
CA ILE A 147 2.83 10.49 5.84
C ILE A 147 3.66 10.85 7.09
N GLY A 148 4.86 10.29 7.20
CA GLY A 148 5.75 10.62 8.30
C GLY A 148 6.04 12.12 8.38
N ILE A 149 6.31 12.76 7.23
CA ILE A 149 6.50 14.22 7.13
C ILE A 149 5.22 14.97 7.52
N ILE A 150 4.05 14.57 7.02
CA ILE A 150 2.75 15.19 7.38
C ILE A 150 2.55 15.18 8.89
N ILE A 151 2.75 14.01 9.53
CA ILE A 151 2.58 13.89 10.99
C ILE A 151 3.54 14.82 11.73
N ILE A 152 4.82 14.86 11.34
CA ILE A 152 5.81 15.75 11.98
C ILE A 152 5.40 17.21 11.84
N VAL A 153 5.05 17.66 10.63
CA VAL A 153 4.66 19.06 10.36
C VAL A 153 3.43 19.46 11.17
N GLN A 154 2.42 18.60 11.24
CA GLN A 154 1.20 18.84 12.02
C GLN A 154 1.47 18.94 13.52
N GLN A 155 2.50 18.30 14.05
CA GLN A 155 2.82 18.29 15.47
C GLN A 155 3.75 19.44 15.90
N ILE A 156 4.29 20.25 14.97
CA ILE A 156 5.15 21.40 15.33
C ILE A 156 4.37 22.41 16.18
N TYR A 157 3.16 22.78 15.79
CA TYR A 157 2.36 23.78 16.52
C TYR A 157 1.94 23.30 17.92
N PRO A 158 1.35 22.09 18.10
CA PRO A 158 1.06 21.58 19.44
C PRO A 158 2.31 21.43 20.32
N LEU A 159 3.47 21.07 19.72
CA LEU A 159 4.74 21.02 20.43
C LEU A 159 5.13 22.40 21.02
N LEU A 160 4.84 23.46 20.28
CA LEU A 160 5.10 24.85 20.67
C LEU A 160 3.99 25.46 21.55
N GLY A 161 2.96 24.71 21.91
CA GLY A 161 1.81 25.18 22.68
C GLY A 161 0.86 26.08 21.88
N MET A 162 0.90 26.00 20.55
CA MET A 162 0.13 26.85 19.65
C MET A 162 -0.95 26.07 18.91
N LYS A 163 -1.95 26.78 18.39
CA LYS A 163 -2.97 26.21 17.49
C LYS A 163 -2.38 25.98 16.09
N SER A 164 -2.59 24.79 15.54
CA SER A 164 -2.14 24.42 14.19
C SER A 164 -3.08 25.00 13.12
N PRO A 165 -2.58 25.59 12.03
CA PRO A 165 -3.37 25.80 10.82
C PRO A 165 -3.89 24.48 10.25
N VAL A 166 -4.87 24.53 9.34
CA VAL A 166 -5.48 23.33 8.76
C VAL A 166 -4.63 22.76 7.61
N LEU A 167 -4.13 23.64 6.74
CA LEU A 167 -3.37 23.23 5.56
C LEU A 167 -1.88 23.12 5.87
N ILE A 168 -1.22 22.07 5.38
CA ILE A 168 0.22 21.85 5.57
C ILE A 168 1.05 23.02 5.03
N VAL A 169 0.65 23.58 3.88
CA VAL A 169 1.32 24.74 3.30
C VAL A 169 1.26 25.93 4.26
N ASP A 170 0.09 26.20 4.86
CA ASP A 170 -0.09 27.27 5.84
C ASP A 170 0.71 27.00 7.13
N MET A 171 0.79 25.73 7.56
CA MET A 171 1.63 25.35 8.70
C MET A 171 3.10 25.71 8.48
N ILE A 172 3.61 25.49 7.27
CA ILE A 172 5.00 25.78 6.94
C ILE A 172 5.22 27.29 6.75
N THR A 173 4.33 27.97 6.01
CA THR A 173 4.52 29.38 5.64
C THR A 173 4.26 30.35 6.79
N GLN A 174 3.31 30.05 7.69
CA GLN A 174 2.96 30.92 8.83
C GLN A 174 3.83 30.66 10.08
N LEU A 175 4.64 29.60 10.10
CA LEU A 175 5.46 29.26 11.27
C LEU A 175 6.42 30.39 11.68
N PRO A 176 7.15 31.08 10.76
CA PRO A 176 8.06 32.14 11.13
C PRO A 176 7.36 33.32 11.85
N ASP A 177 6.14 33.66 11.40
CA ASP A 177 5.38 34.79 11.95
C ASP A 177 4.78 34.48 13.32
N LYS A 178 4.48 33.18 13.59
CA LYS A 178 3.85 32.73 14.84
C LYS A 178 4.84 32.32 15.92
N ILE A 179 6.12 32.18 15.61
CA ILE A 179 7.17 31.73 16.56
C ILE A 179 7.27 32.62 17.82
N GLY A 180 6.90 33.90 17.75
CA GLY A 180 6.87 34.81 18.90
C GLY A 180 5.83 34.45 19.97
N GLY A 181 4.85 33.60 19.66
CA GLY A 181 3.81 33.14 20.59
C GLY A 181 4.08 31.78 21.21
N LEU A 182 5.30 31.24 21.10
CA LEU A 182 5.66 29.92 21.63
C LEU A 182 5.58 29.87 23.17
N ASP A 183 5.04 28.78 23.70
CA ASP A 183 5.11 28.44 25.11
C ASP A 183 6.36 27.59 25.37
N ILE A 184 7.34 28.19 26.06
CA ILE A 184 8.61 27.53 26.40
C ILE A 184 8.36 26.28 27.25
N THR A 185 7.36 26.31 28.14
CA THR A 185 7.04 25.18 29.01
C THR A 185 6.47 24.01 28.21
N ALA A 186 5.56 24.29 27.29
CA ALA A 186 5.04 23.29 26.35
C ALA A 186 6.15 22.66 25.51
N LEU A 187 7.04 23.48 24.96
CA LEU A 187 8.20 23.02 24.19
C LEU A 187 9.11 22.12 25.02
N LEU A 188 9.44 22.50 26.24
CA LEU A 188 10.29 21.70 27.12
C LEU A 188 9.64 20.37 27.49
N LEU A 189 8.33 20.34 27.74
CA LEU A 189 7.58 19.11 28.00
C LEU A 189 7.61 18.17 26.78
N GLY A 190 7.40 18.72 25.58
CA GLY A 190 7.44 17.94 24.35
C GLY A 190 8.83 17.42 24.01
N LEU A 191 9.87 18.26 24.10
CA LEU A 191 11.26 17.83 23.88
C LEU A 191 11.72 16.83 24.93
N GLY A 192 11.33 17.01 26.21
CA GLY A 192 11.57 16.04 27.28
C GLY A 192 10.93 14.69 26.97
N THR A 193 9.72 14.70 26.38
CA THR A 193 9.06 13.48 25.91
C THR A 193 9.89 12.76 24.84
N VAL A 194 10.34 13.49 23.83
CA VAL A 194 11.21 12.95 22.76
C VAL A 194 12.51 12.39 23.36
N ALA A 195 13.15 13.14 24.26
CA ALA A 195 14.37 12.71 24.92
C ALA A 195 14.16 11.39 25.70
N ILE A 196 13.10 11.28 26.49
CA ILE A 196 12.78 10.03 27.21
C ILE A 196 12.58 8.87 26.24
N ILE A 197 11.84 9.06 25.12
CA ILE A 197 11.57 8.01 24.16
C ILE A 197 12.86 7.45 23.55
N TYR A 198 13.85 8.28 23.27
CA TYR A 198 15.13 7.82 22.70
C TYR A 198 16.16 7.36 23.74
N LEU A 199 16.20 7.97 24.93
CA LEU A 199 17.21 7.65 25.95
C LEU A 199 16.80 6.48 26.86
N PHE A 200 15.50 6.37 27.20
CA PHE A 200 15.03 5.34 28.13
C PHE A 200 15.32 3.90 27.68
N PRO A 201 15.24 3.55 26.37
CA PRO A 201 15.60 2.21 25.89
C PRO A 201 17.07 1.83 26.11
N LEU A 202 17.95 2.80 26.40
CA LEU A 202 19.35 2.54 26.79
C LEU A 202 19.45 1.99 28.23
N ILE A 203 18.46 2.33 29.07
CA ILE A 203 18.39 1.85 30.46
C ILE A 203 17.67 0.50 30.52
N THR A 204 16.48 0.42 29.91
CA THR A 204 15.70 -0.82 29.87
C THR A 204 14.79 -0.89 28.65
N LYS A 205 14.71 -2.07 28.06
CA LYS A 205 13.79 -2.38 26.94
C LYS A 205 12.53 -3.13 27.40
N LYS A 206 12.39 -3.38 28.72
CA LYS A 206 11.25 -4.12 29.27
C LYS A 206 9.99 -3.30 29.39
N ILE A 207 10.12 -1.97 29.51
CA ILE A 207 9.00 -1.05 29.65
C ILE A 207 8.96 -0.16 28.39
N PRO A 208 7.79 0.02 27.75
CA PRO A 208 7.66 0.89 26.58
C PRO A 208 8.02 2.34 26.91
N ALA A 209 9.01 2.90 26.19
CA ALA A 209 9.50 4.25 26.44
C ALA A 209 8.42 5.34 26.23
N THR A 210 7.48 5.12 25.30
CA THR A 210 6.35 6.03 25.06
C THR A 210 5.41 6.13 26.26
N LEU A 211 5.17 5.02 26.97
CA LEU A 211 4.39 5.03 28.20
C LEU A 211 5.12 5.76 29.33
N VAL A 212 6.42 5.48 29.50
CA VAL A 212 7.24 6.15 30.51
C VAL A 212 7.27 7.66 30.26
N ALA A 213 7.49 8.07 29.01
CA ALA A 213 7.47 9.47 28.62
C ALA A 213 6.11 10.13 28.92
N LEU A 214 5.01 9.46 28.58
CA LEU A 214 3.66 9.94 28.89
C LEU A 214 3.48 10.18 30.38
N ILE A 215 3.77 9.17 31.22
CA ILE A 215 3.55 9.25 32.67
C ILE A 215 4.49 10.30 33.30
N VAL A 216 5.80 10.21 33.02
CA VAL A 216 6.80 11.11 33.65
C VAL A 216 6.51 12.56 33.30
N MET A 217 6.30 12.87 32.01
CA MET A 217 6.09 14.25 31.58
C MET A 217 4.71 14.80 31.99
N THR A 218 3.70 13.93 32.13
CA THR A 218 2.40 14.33 32.73
C THR A 218 2.58 14.63 34.22
N VAL A 219 3.31 13.82 34.98
CA VAL A 219 3.60 14.13 36.40
C VAL A 219 4.38 15.44 36.52
N VAL A 220 5.40 15.65 35.70
CA VAL A 220 6.15 16.91 35.66
C VAL A 220 5.21 18.10 35.39
N SER A 221 4.31 17.98 34.39
CA SER A 221 3.37 19.06 34.05
C SER A 221 2.44 19.42 35.20
N VAL A 222 1.96 18.43 35.94
CA VAL A 222 1.15 18.65 37.16
C VAL A 222 1.95 19.35 38.25
N CYS A 223 3.21 18.93 38.48
CA CYS A 223 4.09 19.54 39.51
C CYS A 223 4.43 21.01 39.22
N ILE A 224 4.55 21.39 37.92
CA ILE A 224 4.83 22.79 37.51
C ILE A 224 3.56 23.63 37.32
N HIS A 225 2.39 23.07 37.63
CA HIS A 225 1.09 23.73 37.44
C HIS A 225 0.87 24.22 35.98
N PHE A 226 1.16 23.35 35.00
CA PHE A 226 1.02 23.65 33.58
C PHE A 226 -0.42 24.07 33.22
N ASP A 227 -0.59 24.96 32.24
CA ASP A 227 -1.90 25.51 31.85
C ASP A 227 -2.84 24.37 31.39
N GLN A 228 -3.96 24.21 32.09
CA GLN A 228 -4.98 23.20 31.79
C GLN A 228 -5.63 23.39 30.40
N LYS A 229 -5.59 24.58 29.80
CA LYS A 229 -6.08 24.82 28.44
C LYS A 229 -5.25 24.11 27.37
N LEU A 230 -4.00 23.75 27.70
CA LEU A 230 -3.07 23.03 26.81
C LEU A 230 -2.99 21.54 27.15
N THR A 231 -3.97 21.00 27.90
CA THR A 231 -4.10 19.56 28.22
C THR A 231 -5.30 18.96 27.46
N ILE A 232 -5.43 17.63 27.51
CA ILE A 232 -6.54 16.89 26.87
C ILE A 232 -7.91 17.34 27.38
N GLY A 233 -8.01 17.66 28.68
CA GLY A 233 -9.28 17.93 29.33
C GLY A 233 -10.02 16.67 29.79
N GLU A 234 -11.22 16.84 30.37
CA GLU A 234 -11.99 15.73 30.94
C GLU A 234 -12.59 14.84 29.85
N ILE A 235 -12.17 13.57 29.86
CA ILE A 235 -12.75 12.54 28.97
C ILE A 235 -13.98 11.96 29.69
N PRO A 236 -15.13 11.85 29.03
CA PRO A 236 -16.28 11.17 29.60
C PRO A 236 -15.90 9.74 30.01
N SER A 237 -16.05 9.42 31.30
CA SER A 237 -15.83 8.07 31.82
C SER A 237 -17.08 7.24 31.58
N GLY A 238 -16.92 6.01 31.10
CA GLY A 238 -18.01 5.08 30.90
C GLY A 238 -17.82 4.21 29.65
N PHE A 239 -18.72 3.25 29.47
CA PHE A 239 -18.72 2.46 28.25
C PHE A 239 -19.13 3.36 27.05
N PRO A 240 -18.38 3.37 25.93
CA PRO A 240 -18.75 4.19 24.80
C PRO A 240 -20.10 3.75 24.27
N LEU A 241 -21.01 4.71 24.17
CA LEU A 241 -22.35 4.47 23.63
C LEU A 241 -22.31 4.55 22.09
N PRO A 242 -23.22 3.84 21.41
CA PRO A 242 -23.39 4.01 19.98
C PRO A 242 -23.64 5.48 19.61
N PHE A 243 -23.07 5.95 18.51
CA PHE A 243 -23.09 7.38 18.12
C PHE A 243 -24.52 7.96 18.00
N PHE A 244 -25.51 7.11 17.71
CA PHE A 244 -26.91 7.50 17.62
C PHE A 244 -27.63 7.62 18.99
N VAL A 245 -26.96 7.25 20.10
CA VAL A 245 -27.48 7.37 21.46
C VAL A 245 -26.86 8.62 22.08
N GLY A 246 -27.72 9.62 22.40
CA GLY A 246 -27.29 10.87 23.04
C GLY A 246 -26.89 12.00 22.09
N HIS A 247 -26.95 11.79 20.77
CA HIS A 247 -26.80 12.84 19.78
C HIS A 247 -28.10 13.07 19.02
N GLU A 248 -28.45 14.34 18.80
CA GLU A 248 -29.61 14.70 18.00
C GLU A 248 -29.34 14.49 16.51
N VAL A 249 -29.67 13.30 15.99
CA VAL A 249 -29.50 12.95 14.59
C VAL A 249 -30.66 13.43 13.69
N GLY A 250 -31.73 14.01 14.28
CA GLY A 250 -32.96 14.38 13.56
C GLY A 250 -32.80 15.58 12.59
N GLY A 251 -31.81 16.44 12.77
CA GLY A 251 -31.56 17.63 11.93
C GLY A 251 -30.48 17.45 10.87
N ILE A 252 -29.91 16.25 10.74
CA ILE A 252 -28.76 15.99 9.85
C ILE A 252 -29.25 15.66 8.43
N ASP A 253 -28.71 16.35 7.43
CA ASP A 253 -28.91 15.97 6.03
C ASP A 253 -28.04 14.76 5.67
N TRP A 254 -28.64 13.57 5.80
CA TRP A 254 -27.97 12.29 5.54
C TRP A 254 -27.42 12.16 4.11
N LEU A 255 -28.04 12.83 3.13
CA LEU A 255 -27.58 12.78 1.74
C LEU A 255 -26.28 13.55 1.57
N VAL A 256 -26.17 14.72 2.20
CA VAL A 256 -24.95 15.55 2.20
C VAL A 256 -23.81 14.82 2.92
N VAL A 257 -24.10 14.32 4.12
CA VAL A 257 -23.12 13.56 4.93
C VAL A 257 -22.64 12.33 4.18
N ALA A 258 -23.53 11.57 3.55
CA ALA A 258 -23.16 10.38 2.78
C ALA A 258 -22.25 10.74 1.58
N LYS A 259 -22.59 11.79 0.82
CA LYS A 259 -21.75 12.25 -0.29
C LYS A 259 -20.35 12.65 0.15
N MET A 260 -20.21 13.31 1.30
CA MET A 260 -18.92 13.70 1.85
C MET A 260 -18.12 12.51 2.39
N ALA A 261 -18.78 11.48 2.91
CA ALA A 261 -18.13 10.34 3.56
C ALA A 261 -17.65 9.26 2.57
N VAL A 262 -18.26 9.10 1.39
CA VAL A 262 -17.99 7.96 0.47
C VAL A 262 -16.54 7.95 -0.03
N ILE A 263 -16.01 9.08 -0.53
CA ILE A 263 -14.65 9.13 -1.06
C ILE A 263 -13.62 8.94 0.07
N PRO A 264 -13.68 9.65 1.20
CA PRO A 264 -12.82 9.36 2.34
C PRO A 264 -12.93 7.92 2.84
N ALA A 265 -14.14 7.34 2.89
CA ALA A 265 -14.33 5.95 3.29
C ALA A 265 -13.63 4.96 2.35
N LEU A 266 -13.70 5.18 1.05
CA LEU A 266 -13.00 4.35 0.06
C LEU A 266 -11.48 4.49 0.20
N THR A 267 -10.99 5.72 0.44
CA THR A 267 -9.57 5.99 0.71
C THR A 267 -9.11 5.29 1.98
N LEU A 268 -9.88 5.41 3.08
CA LEU A 268 -9.62 4.70 4.34
C LEU A 268 -9.60 3.18 4.13
N ALA A 269 -10.55 2.63 3.36
CA ALA A 269 -10.59 1.20 3.07
C ALA A 269 -9.38 0.73 2.26
N GLY A 270 -8.99 1.47 1.23
CA GLY A 270 -7.83 1.16 0.41
C GLY A 270 -6.53 1.20 1.20
N LEU A 271 -6.26 2.34 1.85
CA LEU A 271 -5.03 2.52 2.63
C LEU A 271 -4.99 1.64 3.88
N GLY A 272 -6.11 1.50 4.58
CA GLY A 272 -6.21 0.61 5.72
C GLY A 272 -5.98 -0.86 5.33
N SER A 273 -6.41 -1.28 4.14
CA SER A 273 -6.13 -2.61 3.61
C SER A 273 -4.64 -2.81 3.31
N ILE A 274 -3.97 -1.81 2.73
CA ILE A 274 -2.53 -1.84 2.46
C ILE A 274 -1.75 -1.96 3.77
N ASP A 275 -2.00 -1.06 4.72
CA ASP A 275 -1.30 -1.01 6.02
C ASP A 275 -1.49 -2.32 6.79
N THR A 276 -2.72 -2.84 6.82
CA THR A 276 -3.07 -4.12 7.45
C THR A 276 -2.33 -5.31 6.84
N LEU A 277 -2.32 -5.44 5.51
CA LEU A 277 -1.72 -6.61 4.88
C LEU A 277 -0.19 -6.55 4.89
N LEU A 278 0.41 -5.36 4.87
CA LEU A 278 1.83 -5.19 5.14
C LEU A 278 2.19 -5.61 6.57
N THR A 279 1.39 -5.21 7.54
CA THR A 279 1.54 -5.65 8.93
C THR A 279 1.40 -7.16 9.06
N SER A 280 0.47 -7.78 8.32
CA SER A 280 0.32 -9.23 8.27
C SER A 280 1.57 -9.94 7.73
N VAL A 281 2.21 -9.38 6.70
CA VAL A 281 3.49 -9.92 6.18
C VAL A 281 4.61 -9.81 7.21
N VAL A 282 4.70 -8.71 7.94
CA VAL A 282 5.67 -8.55 9.05
C VAL A 282 5.40 -9.58 10.16
N ALA A 283 4.14 -9.78 10.51
CA ALA A 283 3.74 -10.80 11.48
C ALA A 283 4.13 -12.20 11.03
N ASP A 284 3.87 -12.57 9.77
CA ASP A 284 4.25 -13.87 9.20
C ASP A 284 5.77 -14.10 9.22
N ASN A 285 6.55 -13.08 8.82
CA ASN A 285 8.00 -13.16 8.81
C ASN A 285 8.58 -13.38 10.21
N THR A 286 7.95 -12.76 11.23
CA THR A 286 8.40 -12.85 12.61
C THR A 286 7.95 -14.16 13.28
N THR A 287 6.73 -14.62 13.02
CA THR A 287 6.15 -15.82 13.63
C THR A 287 6.36 -17.09 12.81
N LYS A 288 6.84 -16.95 11.57
CA LYS A 288 6.97 -18.04 10.57
C LYS A 288 5.64 -18.74 10.28
N THR A 289 4.56 -17.96 10.28
CA THR A 289 3.20 -18.41 9.90
C THR A 289 2.81 -17.87 8.54
N LYS A 290 1.62 -18.20 8.07
CA LYS A 290 1.04 -17.65 6.86
C LYS A 290 -0.37 -17.15 7.16
N HIS A 291 -0.60 -15.87 6.97
CA HIS A 291 -1.91 -15.25 7.18
C HIS A 291 -2.88 -15.54 6.02
N ASN A 292 -4.16 -15.32 6.27
CA ASN A 292 -5.20 -15.30 5.23
C ASN A 292 -5.59 -13.84 4.95
N SER A 293 -5.03 -13.28 3.86
CA SER A 293 -5.23 -11.86 3.49
C SER A 293 -6.70 -11.48 3.32
N ASN A 294 -7.52 -12.34 2.70
CA ASN A 294 -8.93 -12.03 2.46
C ASN A 294 -9.75 -12.04 3.76
N GLN A 295 -9.48 -13.04 4.63
CA GLN A 295 -10.11 -13.11 5.95
C GLN A 295 -9.66 -11.94 6.84
N GLU A 296 -8.41 -11.49 6.69
CA GLU A 296 -7.91 -10.32 7.42
C GLU A 296 -8.69 -9.06 7.05
N LEU A 297 -8.90 -8.80 5.75
CA LEU A 297 -9.71 -7.67 5.30
C LEU A 297 -11.15 -7.72 5.81
N ILE A 298 -11.76 -8.91 5.85
CA ILE A 298 -13.11 -9.07 6.42
C ILE A 298 -13.09 -8.74 7.92
N GLY A 299 -12.09 -9.22 8.67
CA GLY A 299 -11.97 -8.93 10.10
C GLY A 299 -11.75 -7.45 10.39
N GLN A 300 -10.89 -6.79 9.63
CA GLN A 300 -10.67 -5.35 9.72
C GLN A 300 -11.95 -4.57 9.38
N GLY A 301 -12.67 -5.01 8.34
CA GLY A 301 -13.95 -4.39 7.98
C GLY A 301 -15.00 -4.50 9.08
N ILE A 302 -15.17 -5.68 9.69
CA ILE A 302 -16.08 -5.85 10.84
C ILE A 302 -15.64 -4.95 12.01
N GLY A 303 -14.34 -4.86 12.26
CA GLY A 303 -13.79 -4.00 13.29
C GLY A 303 -14.06 -2.51 13.03
N ASN A 304 -13.86 -2.02 11.79
CA ASN A 304 -14.14 -0.63 11.44
C ASN A 304 -15.65 -0.30 11.46
N ILE A 305 -16.54 -1.25 11.13
CA ILE A 305 -17.99 -1.08 11.34
C ILE A 305 -18.28 -0.89 12.84
N ALA A 306 -17.72 -1.74 13.70
CA ALA A 306 -17.87 -1.57 15.14
C ALA A 306 -17.33 -0.22 15.63
N VAL A 307 -16.16 0.20 15.15
CA VAL A 307 -15.59 1.52 15.43
C VAL A 307 -16.57 2.64 15.05
N GLY A 308 -17.16 2.59 13.85
CA GLY A 308 -18.13 3.59 13.40
C GLY A 308 -19.38 3.62 14.26
N ILE A 309 -19.94 2.46 14.63
CA ILE A 309 -21.12 2.38 15.50
C ILE A 309 -20.87 3.06 16.86
N PHE A 310 -19.68 2.92 17.42
CA PHE A 310 -19.33 3.50 18.73
C PHE A 310 -18.60 4.86 18.64
N GLY A 311 -18.64 5.54 17.49
CA GLY A 311 -18.06 6.89 17.32
C GLY A 311 -16.54 6.94 17.45
N GLY A 312 -15.85 5.85 17.18
CA GLY A 312 -14.40 5.76 17.24
C GLY A 312 -13.71 6.23 15.97
N LEU A 313 -12.38 6.41 16.07
CA LEU A 313 -11.52 6.72 14.92
C LEU A 313 -11.19 5.41 14.16
N PRO A 314 -11.45 5.32 12.84
CA PRO A 314 -11.12 4.14 12.06
C PRO A 314 -9.62 3.88 12.02
N GLY A 315 -9.26 2.63 11.81
CA GLY A 315 -7.88 2.20 11.86
C GLY A 315 -7.56 1.01 10.96
N ALA A 316 -6.37 0.48 11.15
CA ALA A 316 -5.80 -0.64 10.40
C ALA A 316 -4.91 -1.50 11.29
N GLY A 317 -4.29 -2.54 10.73
CA GLY A 317 -3.25 -3.31 11.38
C GLY A 317 -2.04 -2.43 11.69
N ALA A 318 -1.57 -2.43 12.93
CA ALA A 318 -0.51 -1.55 13.41
C ALA A 318 0.80 -2.33 13.58
N THR A 319 1.76 -2.12 12.67
CA THR A 319 3.02 -2.88 12.61
C THR A 319 3.79 -2.85 13.93
N MET A 320 4.03 -1.66 14.49
CA MET A 320 4.80 -1.52 15.76
C MET A 320 4.14 -2.27 16.93
N ARG A 321 2.82 -2.12 17.08
CA ARG A 321 2.07 -2.81 18.14
C ARG A 321 2.05 -4.33 17.92
N THR A 322 1.95 -4.77 16.67
CA THR A 322 2.00 -6.19 16.28
C THR A 322 3.37 -6.81 16.63
N VAL A 323 4.47 -6.12 16.30
CA VAL A 323 5.83 -6.58 16.64
C VAL A 323 6.02 -6.65 18.16
N VAL A 324 5.54 -5.65 18.91
CA VAL A 324 5.59 -5.66 20.38
C VAL A 324 4.79 -6.83 20.94
N ASN A 325 3.58 -7.07 20.46
CA ASN A 325 2.75 -8.22 20.83
C ASN A 325 3.50 -9.54 20.63
N ILE A 326 4.06 -9.75 19.44
CA ILE A 326 4.78 -10.97 19.07
C ILE A 326 6.03 -11.16 19.95
N ASN A 327 6.81 -10.09 20.18
CA ASN A 327 8.03 -10.14 20.99
C ASN A 327 7.73 -10.40 22.49
N SER A 328 6.52 -10.01 22.93
CA SER A 328 6.03 -10.27 24.29
C SER A 328 5.32 -11.62 24.45
N GLY A 329 5.30 -12.45 23.39
CA GLY A 329 4.80 -13.82 23.43
C GLY A 329 3.41 -14.02 22.81
N GLY A 330 2.74 -12.98 22.29
CA GLY A 330 1.45 -13.08 21.63
C GLY A 330 1.55 -13.86 20.31
N ARG A 331 0.72 -14.89 20.14
CA ARG A 331 0.72 -15.78 18.96
C ARG A 331 -0.67 -16.04 18.41
N THR A 332 -1.71 -15.81 19.19
CA THR A 332 -3.09 -16.11 18.79
C THR A 332 -3.97 -14.87 18.77
N ARG A 333 -5.17 -15.00 18.25
CA ARG A 333 -6.18 -13.94 18.24
C ARG A 333 -6.51 -13.40 19.64
N LEU A 334 -6.32 -14.25 20.68
CA LEU A 334 -6.57 -13.87 22.06
C LEU A 334 -5.74 -12.65 22.46
N SER A 335 -4.49 -12.52 21.98
CA SER A 335 -3.64 -11.39 22.35
C SER A 335 -4.23 -10.05 21.91
N GLY A 336 -4.80 -9.98 20.68
CA GLY A 336 -5.47 -8.76 20.21
C GLY A 336 -6.81 -8.50 20.93
N MET A 337 -7.54 -9.55 21.29
CA MET A 337 -8.74 -9.39 22.13
C MET A 337 -8.38 -8.85 23.52
N VAL A 338 -7.32 -9.36 24.16
CA VAL A 338 -6.81 -8.86 25.44
C VAL A 338 -6.37 -7.40 25.33
N HIS A 339 -5.72 -7.02 24.22
CA HIS A 339 -5.38 -5.62 23.92
C HIS A 339 -6.63 -4.72 23.95
N GLY A 340 -7.69 -5.09 23.24
CA GLY A 340 -8.94 -4.32 23.19
C GLY A 340 -9.60 -4.23 24.58
N LEU A 341 -9.67 -5.35 25.32
CA LEU A 341 -10.24 -5.37 26.68
C LEU A 341 -9.42 -4.57 27.68
N PHE A 342 -8.09 -4.55 27.55
CA PHE A 342 -7.22 -3.70 28.36
C PHE A 342 -7.54 -2.21 28.14
N LEU A 343 -7.68 -1.77 26.90
CA LEU A 343 -8.04 -0.38 26.60
C LEU A 343 -9.44 -0.01 27.10
N LEU A 344 -10.38 -0.95 27.07
CA LEU A 344 -11.69 -0.76 27.71
C LEU A 344 -11.54 -0.56 29.22
N ALA A 345 -10.76 -1.39 29.89
CA ALA A 345 -10.50 -1.25 31.33
C ALA A 345 -9.86 0.10 31.68
N VAL A 346 -8.94 0.58 30.82
CA VAL A 346 -8.34 1.92 30.96
C VAL A 346 -9.40 3.01 30.84
N LEU A 347 -10.29 2.92 29.83
CA LEU A 347 -11.37 3.90 29.62
C LEU A 347 -12.33 3.96 30.82
N LEU A 348 -12.68 2.79 31.37
CA LEU A 348 -13.60 2.70 32.52
C LEU A 348 -12.98 3.16 33.86
N GLY A 349 -11.67 2.96 34.04
CA GLY A 349 -11.02 3.17 35.35
C GLY A 349 -10.07 4.36 35.42
N LEU A 350 -9.40 4.71 34.31
CA LEU A 350 -8.31 5.69 34.30
C LEU A 350 -8.60 6.96 33.50
N GLY A 351 -9.80 7.11 32.94
CA GLY A 351 -10.19 8.26 32.12
C GLY A 351 -9.98 9.60 32.85
N SER A 352 -10.22 9.65 34.15
CA SER A 352 -9.99 10.85 34.98
C SER A 352 -8.52 11.27 35.12
N LEU A 353 -7.57 10.38 34.91
CA LEU A 353 -6.13 10.70 34.96
C LEU A 353 -5.62 11.27 33.62
N VAL A 354 -6.27 10.90 32.53
CA VAL A 354 -5.87 11.31 31.17
C VAL A 354 -6.07 12.82 30.95
N LYS A 355 -6.96 13.46 31.69
CA LYS A 355 -7.23 14.91 31.59
C LYS A 355 -6.00 15.78 31.83
N PHE A 356 -5.03 15.33 32.58
CA PHE A 356 -3.82 16.07 32.92
C PHE A 356 -2.72 15.96 31.88
N VAL A 357 -2.89 15.13 30.85
CA VAL A 357 -1.87 14.94 29.82
C VAL A 357 -1.75 16.15 28.91
N PRO A 358 -0.55 16.80 28.82
CA PRO A 358 -0.34 17.93 27.93
C PRO A 358 -0.38 17.55 26.46
N LEU A 359 -0.95 18.41 25.62
CA LEU A 359 -0.96 18.21 24.16
C LEU A 359 0.45 18.18 23.58
N SER A 360 1.39 18.94 24.14
CA SER A 360 2.80 18.95 23.72
C SER A 360 3.52 17.62 24.00
N VAL A 361 3.15 16.89 25.05
CA VAL A 361 3.66 15.54 25.32
C VAL A 361 3.21 14.57 24.23
N LEU A 362 1.94 14.63 23.83
CA LEU A 362 1.41 13.81 22.74
C LEU A 362 2.03 14.20 21.39
N ALA A 363 2.27 15.48 21.17
CA ALA A 363 2.99 15.96 20.00
C ALA A 363 4.42 15.39 19.94
N GLY A 364 5.14 15.36 21.05
CA GLY A 364 6.44 14.70 21.15
C GLY A 364 6.38 13.22 20.79
N ILE A 365 5.37 12.50 21.29
CA ILE A 365 5.16 11.08 20.92
C ILE A 365 4.92 10.95 19.43
N LEU A 366 4.01 11.74 18.84
CA LEU A 366 3.66 11.65 17.42
C LEU A 366 4.82 12.04 16.50
N ILE A 367 5.67 12.99 16.88
CA ILE A 367 6.89 13.31 16.13
C ILE A 367 7.80 12.08 16.05
N THR A 368 8.01 11.38 17.18
CA THR A 368 8.83 10.15 17.15
C THR A 368 8.21 9.04 16.32
N VAL A 369 6.88 8.95 16.29
CA VAL A 369 6.14 8.02 15.42
C VAL A 369 6.30 8.43 13.95
N GLY A 370 6.14 9.71 13.62
CA GLY A 370 6.35 10.24 12.27
C GLY A 370 7.77 9.93 11.76
N ILE A 371 8.78 10.16 12.58
CA ILE A 371 10.18 9.77 12.27
C ILE A 371 10.27 8.25 12.02
N GLY A 372 9.61 7.43 12.83
CA GLY A 372 9.61 5.97 12.69
C GLY A 372 8.87 5.45 11.45
N ILE A 373 7.94 6.23 10.87
CA ILE A 373 7.20 5.89 9.65
C ILE A 373 8.02 6.21 8.40
N ILE A 374 8.88 7.21 8.42
CA ILE A 374 9.74 7.58 7.28
C ILE A 374 10.63 6.40 6.89
N ASP A 375 10.60 6.04 5.62
CA ASP A 375 11.51 5.04 5.06
C ASP A 375 12.89 5.64 4.77
N PHE A 376 13.69 5.80 5.82
CA PHE A 376 15.06 6.31 5.70
C PHE A 376 15.94 5.46 4.80
N LYS A 377 15.69 4.15 4.68
CA LYS A 377 16.46 3.28 3.79
C LYS A 377 16.16 3.62 2.33
N GLY A 378 14.89 3.70 1.96
CA GLY A 378 14.49 4.09 0.62
C GLY A 378 15.02 5.47 0.21
N LEU A 379 14.93 6.46 1.12
CA LEU A 379 15.44 7.81 0.89
C LEU A 379 16.98 7.87 0.79
N LYS A 380 17.70 7.15 1.65
CA LYS A 380 19.17 7.10 1.62
C LYS A 380 19.71 6.45 0.35
N ASP A 381 19.01 5.43 -0.14
CA ASP A 381 19.44 4.71 -1.33
C ASP A 381 18.93 5.35 -2.63
N LEU A 382 18.25 6.51 -2.56
CA LEU A 382 17.64 7.22 -3.69
C LEU A 382 18.58 7.41 -4.89
N PHE A 383 19.85 7.71 -4.63
CA PHE A 383 20.86 7.92 -5.69
C PHE A 383 21.50 6.62 -6.19
N LYS A 384 21.20 5.46 -5.54
CA LYS A 384 21.74 4.15 -5.91
C LYS A 384 20.74 3.29 -6.66
N ILE A 385 19.43 3.58 -6.48
CA ILE A 385 18.34 2.85 -7.17
C ILE A 385 18.21 3.33 -8.62
N PRO A 386 17.57 2.56 -9.50
CA PRO A 386 17.28 3.00 -10.87
C PRO A 386 16.54 4.33 -10.88
N LYS A 387 16.93 5.24 -11.79
CA LYS A 387 16.33 6.60 -11.90
C LYS A 387 14.82 6.59 -11.97
N ALA A 388 14.22 5.61 -12.65
CA ALA A 388 12.79 5.46 -12.76
C ALA A 388 12.12 5.20 -11.40
N ASP A 389 12.72 4.37 -10.55
CA ASP A 389 12.21 4.08 -9.20
C ASP A 389 12.35 5.28 -8.29
N ALA A 390 13.45 6.04 -8.41
CA ALA A 390 13.65 7.29 -7.71
C ALA A 390 12.60 8.35 -8.09
N VAL A 391 12.27 8.48 -9.37
CA VAL A 391 11.21 9.38 -9.85
C VAL A 391 9.86 9.00 -9.25
N VAL A 392 9.48 7.70 -9.26
CA VAL A 392 8.24 7.24 -8.65
C VAL A 392 8.19 7.60 -7.17
N LEU A 393 9.26 7.29 -6.40
CA LEU A 393 9.32 7.55 -4.97
C LEU A 393 9.15 9.03 -4.66
N LEU A 394 9.91 9.91 -5.34
CA LEU A 394 9.86 11.36 -5.12
C LEU A 394 8.50 11.96 -5.53
N THR A 395 7.93 11.50 -6.66
CA THR A 395 6.61 11.95 -7.11
C THR A 395 5.53 11.59 -6.09
N VAL A 396 5.54 10.34 -5.62
CA VAL A 396 4.58 9.88 -4.61
C VAL A 396 4.76 10.65 -3.30
N LEU A 397 6.00 10.82 -2.83
CA LEU A 397 6.29 11.61 -1.63
C LEU A 397 5.76 13.03 -1.74
N PHE A 398 6.07 13.72 -2.83
CA PHE A 398 5.62 15.09 -3.07
C PHE A 398 4.09 15.20 -3.12
N LEU A 399 3.44 14.32 -3.90
CA LEU A 399 1.98 14.33 -4.02
C LEU A 399 1.30 13.97 -2.69
N THR A 400 1.88 13.07 -1.90
CA THR A 400 1.37 12.71 -0.57
C THR A 400 1.36 13.91 0.37
N VAL A 401 2.44 14.71 0.38
CA VAL A 401 2.58 15.84 1.30
C VAL A 401 1.74 17.04 0.87
N PHE A 402 1.67 17.35 -0.44
CA PHE A 402 1.18 18.64 -0.93
C PHE A 402 -0.15 18.58 -1.71
N VAL A 403 -0.62 17.38 -2.09
CA VAL A 403 -1.83 17.22 -2.89
C VAL A 403 -2.86 16.37 -2.16
N ASP A 404 -2.79 15.05 -2.32
CA ASP A 404 -3.73 14.10 -1.73
C ASP A 404 -3.12 12.70 -1.66
N LEU A 405 -3.43 11.98 -0.57
CA LEU A 405 -2.85 10.66 -0.31
C LEU A 405 -3.32 9.59 -1.32
N LEU A 406 -4.59 9.61 -1.70
CA LEU A 406 -5.14 8.63 -2.66
C LEU A 406 -4.61 8.88 -4.07
N ILE A 407 -4.60 10.16 -4.49
CA ILE A 407 -4.08 10.60 -5.77
C ILE A 407 -2.59 10.24 -5.88
N ALA A 408 -1.80 10.45 -4.82
CA ALA A 408 -0.39 10.11 -4.79
C ALA A 408 -0.13 8.63 -5.09
N VAL A 409 -0.85 7.73 -4.40
CA VAL A 409 -0.72 6.28 -4.62
C VAL A 409 -1.18 5.90 -6.03
N GLY A 410 -2.32 6.45 -6.49
CA GLY A 410 -2.86 6.19 -7.83
C GLY A 410 -1.90 6.59 -8.94
N ILE A 411 -1.40 7.82 -8.92
CA ILE A 411 -0.42 8.33 -9.89
C ILE A 411 0.89 7.54 -9.80
N GLY A 412 1.38 7.26 -8.58
CA GLY A 412 2.57 6.47 -8.35
C GLY A 412 2.48 5.07 -8.96
N MET A 413 1.34 4.41 -8.80
CA MET A 413 1.08 3.10 -9.40
C MET A 413 1.08 3.16 -10.93
N VAL A 414 0.41 4.16 -11.52
CA VAL A 414 0.39 4.33 -12.99
C VAL A 414 1.79 4.55 -13.53
N ILE A 415 2.55 5.48 -12.94
CA ILE A 415 3.93 5.75 -13.36
C ILE A 415 4.80 4.50 -13.21
N ALA A 416 4.71 3.79 -12.08
CA ALA A 416 5.48 2.57 -11.85
C ALA A 416 5.14 1.47 -12.87
N CYS A 417 3.86 1.27 -13.21
CA CYS A 417 3.43 0.32 -14.22
C CYS A 417 3.97 0.68 -15.62
N VAL A 418 3.88 1.96 -16.01
CA VAL A 418 4.41 2.42 -17.32
C VAL A 418 5.92 2.24 -17.40
N LEU A 419 6.66 2.62 -16.36
CA LEU A 419 8.11 2.46 -16.32
C LEU A 419 8.53 0.98 -16.28
N PHE A 420 7.77 0.12 -15.59
CA PHE A 420 7.99 -1.32 -15.60
C PHE A 420 7.76 -1.90 -17.00
N MET A 421 6.66 -1.52 -17.68
CA MET A 421 6.38 -1.95 -19.04
C MET A 421 7.50 -1.53 -20.01
N LYS A 422 7.98 -0.28 -19.89
CA LYS A 422 9.11 0.19 -20.71
C LYS A 422 10.36 -0.68 -20.49
N ARG A 423 10.74 -0.93 -19.23
CA ARG A 423 11.90 -1.79 -18.92
C ARG A 423 11.73 -3.21 -19.47
N ALA A 424 10.51 -3.77 -19.34
CA ALA A 424 10.21 -5.10 -19.86
C ALA A 424 10.32 -5.13 -21.39
N SER A 425 9.87 -4.06 -22.07
CA SER A 425 10.04 -3.88 -23.52
C SER A 425 11.51 -3.80 -23.92
N ASP A 426 12.28 -2.93 -23.28
CA ASP A 426 13.71 -2.73 -23.57
C ASP A 426 14.51 -4.06 -23.45
N LEU A 427 14.16 -4.90 -22.46
CA LEU A 427 14.80 -6.22 -22.29
C LEU A 427 14.42 -7.20 -23.39
N VAL A 428 13.17 -7.19 -23.84
CA VAL A 428 12.70 -8.07 -24.93
C VAL A 428 13.27 -7.61 -26.26
N GLU A 429 13.29 -6.30 -26.51
CA GLU A 429 13.84 -5.72 -27.75
C GLU A 429 15.30 -6.08 -27.97
N GLY A 430 16.12 -6.11 -26.94
CA GLY A 430 17.52 -6.55 -27.00
C GLY A 430 17.72 -8.03 -27.31
N SER A 431 16.65 -8.83 -27.27
CA SER A 431 16.68 -10.28 -27.45
C SER A 431 16.18 -10.78 -28.80
N TYR A 432 15.72 -9.88 -29.69
CA TYR A 432 15.31 -10.25 -31.04
C TYR A 432 16.50 -10.24 -32.01
N HIS A 433 16.81 -11.39 -32.58
CA HIS A 433 17.92 -11.54 -33.53
C HIS A 433 17.43 -12.13 -34.85
N LEU A 434 17.88 -11.53 -35.94
CA LEU A 434 17.70 -12.05 -37.31
C LEU A 434 19.08 -12.54 -37.79
N ASP A 435 19.22 -13.82 -38.08
CA ASP A 435 20.43 -14.39 -38.59
C ASP A 435 20.21 -15.09 -39.92
N GLN A 436 21.18 -14.92 -40.83
CA GLN A 436 21.26 -15.72 -42.02
C GLN A 436 21.94 -17.05 -41.66
N ILE A 437 21.40 -18.17 -42.10
CA ILE A 437 21.90 -19.50 -41.73
C ILE A 437 23.38 -19.71 -42.20
N SER A 438 23.81 -18.96 -43.21
CA SER A 438 25.18 -19.05 -43.73
C SER A 438 26.27 -18.32 -42.92
N THR A 439 25.89 -17.40 -42.03
CA THR A 439 26.82 -16.52 -41.28
C THR A 439 26.70 -16.68 -39.79
N PHE A 440 26.99 -17.86 -39.28
CA PHE A 440 27.09 -18.08 -37.83
C PHE A 440 28.41 -17.55 -37.21
N ASP A 441 28.90 -16.40 -37.64
CA ASP A 441 30.19 -15.85 -37.17
C ASP A 441 30.18 -15.31 -35.75
N LYS A 442 28.98 -15.15 -35.11
CA LYS A 442 28.87 -14.53 -33.77
C LYS A 442 28.17 -15.38 -32.70
N GLU A 443 27.38 -16.37 -33.05
CA GLU A 443 26.77 -17.29 -32.09
C GLU A 443 26.86 -18.74 -32.58
N ILE A 444 27.18 -19.67 -31.66
CA ILE A 444 27.18 -21.10 -31.95
C ILE A 444 25.75 -21.52 -32.32
N PRO A 445 25.54 -22.07 -33.54
CA PRO A 445 24.19 -22.56 -33.90
C PRO A 445 23.73 -23.60 -32.89
N TRP A 446 22.47 -23.56 -32.52
CA TRP A 446 21.92 -24.60 -31.65
C TRP A 446 22.09 -25.95 -32.33
N GLU A 447 22.34 -27.02 -31.55
CA GLU A 447 22.69 -28.34 -32.11
C GLU A 447 21.67 -28.85 -33.13
N ASP A 448 20.41 -28.51 -32.98
CA ASP A 448 19.29 -28.86 -33.86
C ASP A 448 19.28 -28.06 -35.19
N GLU A 449 20.03 -26.95 -35.30
CA GLU A 449 20.12 -26.13 -36.50
C GLU A 449 21.20 -26.61 -37.51
N LYS A 450 22.03 -27.58 -37.13
CA LYS A 450 23.14 -28.09 -37.93
C LYS A 450 22.69 -29.01 -39.09
N VAL A 451 21.44 -29.32 -39.21
CA VAL A 451 20.88 -30.30 -40.16
C VAL A 451 20.77 -29.77 -41.60
N LEU A 452 20.90 -28.41 -41.81
CA LEU A 452 20.73 -27.77 -43.13
C LEU A 452 22.02 -27.74 -43.92
N THR A 453 21.97 -28.06 -45.22
CA THR A 453 23.13 -28.11 -46.12
C THR A 453 23.58 -26.72 -46.61
N ASP A 454 24.84 -26.50 -46.98
CA ASP A 454 25.46 -25.20 -47.23
C ASP A 454 24.86 -24.44 -48.44
N GLU A 455 24.41 -25.12 -49.50
CA GLU A 455 23.83 -24.48 -50.69
C GLU A 455 22.49 -23.79 -50.44
N ILE A 456 21.74 -24.23 -49.40
CA ILE A 456 20.41 -23.77 -49.07
C ILE A 456 20.48 -22.57 -48.13
N ARG A 457 21.55 -22.47 -47.35
CA ARG A 457 21.73 -21.54 -46.25
C ARG A 457 21.70 -20.06 -46.66
N SER A 458 22.10 -19.74 -47.88
CA SER A 458 22.23 -18.35 -48.31
C SER A 458 20.90 -17.58 -48.52
N LYS A 459 19.77 -18.27 -48.70
CA LYS A 459 18.42 -17.68 -48.96
C LYS A 459 17.42 -17.93 -47.82
N ILE A 460 17.84 -18.58 -46.77
CA ILE A 460 17.00 -18.90 -45.60
C ILE A 460 17.45 -18.05 -44.41
N TYR A 461 16.48 -17.38 -43.82
CA TYR A 461 16.69 -16.57 -42.63
C TYR A 461 15.95 -17.17 -41.43
N ILE A 462 16.59 -17.17 -40.27
CA ILE A 462 15.96 -17.58 -39.00
C ILE A 462 15.72 -16.35 -38.16
N GLN A 463 14.46 -16.10 -37.88
CA GLN A 463 14.05 -15.12 -36.90
C GLN A 463 13.86 -15.79 -35.55
N ARG A 464 14.80 -15.58 -34.61
CA ARG A 464 14.67 -16.03 -33.25
C ARG A 464 13.95 -14.99 -32.42
N LEU A 465 12.80 -15.36 -31.87
CA LEU A 465 12.00 -14.51 -30.98
C LEU A 465 12.20 -14.98 -29.54
N ASN A 466 12.80 -14.13 -28.72
CA ASN A 466 13.10 -14.43 -27.32
C ASN A 466 12.26 -13.51 -26.42
N GLY A 467 11.44 -14.13 -25.57
CA GLY A 467 10.56 -13.42 -24.65
C GLY A 467 9.14 -13.21 -25.15
N PRO A 468 8.27 -12.60 -24.33
CA PRO A 468 6.87 -12.36 -24.69
C PRO A 468 6.73 -11.34 -25.82
N ILE A 469 5.75 -11.55 -26.69
CA ILE A 469 5.37 -10.61 -27.75
C ILE A 469 4.11 -9.87 -27.31
N PHE A 470 4.24 -8.61 -26.98
CA PHE A 470 3.15 -7.79 -26.46
C PHE A 470 3.26 -6.35 -26.99
N PHE A 471 2.25 -5.55 -26.77
CA PHE A 471 2.15 -4.19 -27.33
C PHE A 471 3.43 -3.34 -27.13
N GLY A 472 4.17 -3.53 -26.04
CA GLY A 472 5.41 -2.80 -25.78
C GLY A 472 6.57 -3.18 -26.70
N SER A 473 6.63 -4.41 -27.21
CA SER A 473 7.72 -4.92 -28.06
C SER A 473 7.42 -4.91 -29.57
N ILE A 474 6.23 -4.42 -29.97
CA ILE A 474 5.77 -4.49 -31.37
C ILE A 474 6.66 -3.70 -32.32
N THR A 475 7.05 -2.48 -31.97
CA THR A 475 7.87 -1.61 -32.82
C THR A 475 9.16 -2.31 -33.23
N LYS A 476 9.86 -2.88 -32.27
CA LYS A 476 11.11 -3.60 -32.53
C LYS A 476 10.89 -4.88 -33.31
N PHE A 477 9.83 -5.61 -32.98
CA PHE A 477 9.44 -6.80 -33.74
C PHE A 477 9.23 -6.46 -35.22
N GLN A 478 8.48 -5.40 -35.53
CA GLN A 478 8.25 -4.93 -36.90
C GLN A 478 9.53 -4.45 -37.59
N GLU A 479 10.41 -3.71 -36.88
CA GLU A 479 11.71 -3.30 -37.41
C GLU A 479 12.54 -4.52 -37.86
N VAL A 480 12.61 -5.55 -37.01
CA VAL A 480 13.38 -6.75 -37.31
C VAL A 480 12.74 -7.54 -38.47
N MET A 481 11.42 -7.66 -38.49
CA MET A 481 10.73 -8.32 -39.61
C MET A 481 10.91 -7.55 -40.91
N ASN A 482 10.93 -6.21 -40.88
CA ASN A 482 11.16 -5.37 -42.05
C ASN A 482 12.62 -5.38 -42.53
N SER A 483 13.57 -5.72 -41.65
CA SER A 483 14.99 -5.82 -41.99
C SER A 483 15.33 -7.09 -42.78
N ILE A 484 14.37 -8.00 -42.96
CA ILE A 484 14.55 -9.22 -43.74
C ILE A 484 14.87 -8.84 -45.18
N PRO A 485 16.01 -9.27 -45.77
CA PRO A 485 16.42 -8.91 -47.12
C PRO A 485 15.40 -9.30 -48.19
N GLY A 486 15.36 -8.52 -49.28
CA GLY A 486 14.42 -8.76 -50.36
C GLY A 486 14.67 -10.01 -51.22
N ASP A 487 15.87 -10.59 -51.09
CA ASP A 487 16.26 -11.85 -51.73
C ASP A 487 15.95 -13.10 -50.90
N ALA A 488 15.42 -12.92 -49.69
CA ALA A 488 14.97 -14.02 -48.85
C ALA A 488 13.88 -14.84 -49.55
N LYS A 489 14.01 -16.15 -49.53
CA LYS A 489 13.01 -17.08 -50.08
C LYS A 489 12.22 -17.76 -48.97
N VAL A 490 12.89 -18.05 -47.86
CA VAL A 490 12.27 -18.72 -46.70
C VAL A 490 12.65 -17.96 -45.44
N VAL A 491 11.68 -17.75 -44.59
CA VAL A 491 11.88 -17.22 -43.22
C VAL A 491 11.33 -18.21 -42.21
N ILE A 492 12.18 -18.66 -41.30
CA ILE A 492 11.79 -19.55 -40.21
C ILE A 492 11.61 -18.69 -38.96
N ILE A 493 10.38 -18.57 -38.48
CA ILE A 493 10.06 -17.89 -37.21
C ILE A 493 10.15 -18.93 -36.07
N ARG A 494 11.16 -18.79 -35.23
CA ARG A 494 11.42 -19.69 -34.10
C ARG A 494 10.82 -19.13 -32.82
N MET A 495 9.82 -19.82 -32.26
CA MET A 495 9.03 -19.32 -31.12
C MET A 495 9.28 -20.08 -29.81
N ARG A 496 10.40 -20.80 -29.71
CA ARG A 496 10.76 -21.64 -28.53
C ARG A 496 10.70 -20.87 -27.20
N LEU A 497 11.13 -19.61 -27.20
CA LEU A 497 11.20 -18.77 -26.01
C LEU A 497 10.05 -17.75 -25.91
N VAL A 498 9.06 -17.82 -26.79
CA VAL A 498 7.86 -16.97 -26.73
C VAL A 498 6.83 -17.64 -25.82
N SER A 499 6.88 -17.29 -24.53
CA SER A 499 5.97 -17.87 -23.53
C SER A 499 4.57 -17.26 -23.53
N PHE A 500 4.42 -16.04 -24.06
CA PHE A 500 3.19 -15.27 -24.06
C PHE A 500 3.09 -14.38 -25.29
N MET A 501 1.88 -14.26 -25.82
CA MET A 501 1.51 -13.34 -26.89
C MET A 501 0.19 -12.67 -26.56
N ASP A 502 0.12 -11.33 -26.59
CA ASP A 502 -1.15 -10.60 -26.47
C ASP A 502 -1.80 -10.37 -27.85
N GLN A 503 -2.99 -9.74 -27.84
CA GLN A 503 -3.71 -9.45 -29.07
C GLN A 503 -2.92 -8.54 -30.02
N SER A 504 -2.21 -7.56 -29.49
CA SER A 504 -1.41 -6.63 -30.28
C SER A 504 -0.22 -7.31 -30.93
N GLY A 505 0.47 -8.20 -30.18
CA GLY A 505 1.54 -9.03 -30.70
C GLY A 505 1.06 -10.01 -31.78
N LEU A 506 -0.14 -10.58 -31.61
CA LEU A 506 -0.76 -11.44 -32.61
C LEU A 506 -1.00 -10.70 -33.94
N TYR A 507 -1.60 -9.52 -33.90
CA TYR A 507 -1.88 -8.73 -35.12
C TYR A 507 -0.59 -8.25 -35.78
N ALA A 508 0.42 -7.86 -35.01
CA ALA A 508 1.72 -7.51 -35.56
C ALA A 508 2.39 -8.71 -36.27
N MET A 509 2.30 -9.89 -35.69
CA MET A 509 2.79 -11.14 -36.27
C MET A 509 2.04 -11.47 -37.55
N GLU A 510 0.70 -11.44 -37.56
CA GLU A 510 -0.14 -11.70 -38.73
C GLU A 510 0.20 -10.72 -39.88
N THR A 511 0.33 -9.43 -39.60
CA THR A 511 0.70 -8.41 -40.58
C THR A 511 2.09 -8.68 -41.17
N ALA A 512 3.09 -8.94 -40.30
CA ALA A 512 4.44 -9.22 -40.78
C ALA A 512 4.52 -10.50 -41.63
N ILE A 513 3.77 -11.52 -41.30
CA ILE A 513 3.70 -12.75 -42.12
C ILE A 513 3.06 -12.47 -43.49
N LYS A 514 1.96 -11.72 -43.52
CA LYS A 514 1.30 -11.34 -44.79
C LYS A 514 2.21 -10.48 -45.69
N ASP A 515 2.94 -9.54 -45.10
CA ASP A 515 3.90 -8.69 -45.81
C ASP A 515 5.06 -9.50 -46.40
N LEU A 516 5.59 -10.49 -45.68
CA LEU A 516 6.58 -11.42 -46.21
C LEU A 516 6.02 -12.28 -47.35
N GLN A 517 4.83 -12.83 -47.19
CA GLN A 517 4.16 -13.62 -48.24
C GLN A 517 3.87 -12.79 -49.49
N ALA A 518 3.45 -11.53 -49.36
CA ALA A 518 3.26 -10.60 -50.47
C ALA A 518 4.56 -10.34 -51.25
N ARG A 519 5.72 -10.46 -50.60
CA ARG A 519 7.07 -10.40 -51.22
C ARG A 519 7.52 -11.74 -51.80
N GLY A 520 6.70 -12.77 -51.77
CA GLY A 520 7.02 -14.12 -52.27
C GLY A 520 7.90 -14.93 -51.33
N VAL A 521 7.94 -14.59 -50.02
CA VAL A 521 8.70 -15.31 -49.02
C VAL A 521 7.81 -16.37 -48.36
N THR A 522 8.29 -17.60 -48.31
CA THR A 522 7.62 -18.69 -47.58
C THR A 522 7.94 -18.55 -46.08
N VAL A 523 6.89 -18.51 -45.26
CA VAL A 523 7.04 -18.41 -43.80
C VAL A 523 6.79 -19.77 -43.16
N LEU A 524 7.77 -20.22 -42.36
CA LEU A 524 7.69 -21.45 -41.57
C LEU A 524 7.73 -21.06 -40.07
N MET A 525 6.97 -21.77 -39.25
CA MET A 525 6.95 -21.51 -37.80
C MET A 525 7.38 -22.77 -37.03
N THR A 526 8.28 -22.61 -36.05
CA THR A 526 8.82 -23.75 -35.31
C THR A 526 8.71 -23.56 -33.81
N ILE A 527 8.47 -24.66 -33.12
CA ILE A 527 8.47 -24.79 -31.63
C ILE A 527 7.57 -23.74 -30.98
N ILE A 528 6.34 -23.62 -31.45
CA ILE A 528 5.37 -22.66 -30.93
C ILE A 528 4.91 -23.14 -29.55
N GLN A 529 5.04 -22.28 -28.54
CA GLN A 529 4.60 -22.59 -27.17
C GLN A 529 3.06 -22.65 -27.06
N PRO A 530 2.50 -23.35 -26.04
CA PRO A 530 1.05 -23.61 -25.95
C PRO A 530 0.15 -22.36 -25.99
N GLN A 531 0.53 -21.27 -25.32
CA GLN A 531 -0.29 -20.06 -25.29
C GLN A 531 -0.29 -19.29 -26.63
N PRO A 532 0.87 -19.01 -27.26
CA PRO A 532 0.90 -18.49 -28.63
C PRO A 532 0.19 -19.37 -29.65
N MET A 533 0.36 -20.70 -29.59
CA MET A 533 -0.33 -21.63 -30.46
C MET A 533 -1.85 -21.52 -30.32
N TYR A 534 -2.35 -21.48 -29.08
CA TYR A 534 -3.78 -21.28 -28.83
C TYR A 534 -4.29 -19.97 -29.45
N MET A 535 -3.53 -18.87 -29.32
CA MET A 535 -3.92 -17.56 -29.89
C MET A 535 -3.93 -17.59 -31.42
N LEU A 536 -2.87 -18.10 -32.06
CA LEU A 536 -2.73 -18.20 -33.51
C LEU A 536 -3.84 -19.07 -34.12
N THR A 537 -4.17 -20.19 -33.49
CA THR A 537 -5.25 -21.08 -33.97
C THR A 537 -6.62 -20.49 -33.75
N LYS A 538 -6.90 -19.91 -32.59
CA LYS A 538 -8.21 -19.33 -32.25
C LYS A 538 -8.56 -18.13 -33.14
N MET A 539 -7.56 -17.36 -33.56
CA MET A 539 -7.73 -16.21 -34.45
C MET A 539 -7.55 -16.56 -35.92
N ASN A 540 -7.48 -17.85 -36.26
CA ASN A 540 -7.37 -18.38 -37.62
C ASN A 540 -6.12 -17.88 -38.40
N VAL A 541 -5.06 -17.45 -37.72
CA VAL A 541 -3.76 -17.21 -38.34
C VAL A 541 -3.18 -18.55 -38.83
N ILE A 542 -3.33 -19.57 -38.03
CA ILE A 542 -3.13 -20.98 -38.41
C ILE A 542 -4.54 -21.62 -38.46
N PRO A 543 -5.03 -22.17 -39.61
CA PRO A 543 -4.28 -22.45 -40.86
C PRO A 543 -4.42 -21.41 -41.98
N ASN A 544 -5.13 -20.29 -41.81
CA ASN A 544 -5.53 -19.45 -42.94
C ASN A 544 -4.38 -18.57 -43.50
N VAL A 545 -3.47 -18.08 -42.64
CA VAL A 545 -2.33 -17.28 -43.06
C VAL A 545 -1.06 -18.13 -43.15
N VAL A 546 -0.82 -18.96 -42.15
CA VAL A 546 0.25 -19.96 -42.17
C VAL A 546 -0.39 -21.34 -42.26
N PRO A 547 -0.21 -22.09 -43.34
CA PRO A 547 -0.71 -23.44 -43.47
C PRO A 547 -0.24 -24.35 -42.31
N GLN A 548 -1.05 -25.32 -41.91
CA GLN A 548 -0.70 -26.25 -40.84
C GLN A 548 0.58 -27.05 -41.17
N GLU A 549 0.84 -27.35 -42.42
CA GLU A 549 2.04 -28.03 -42.92
C GLU A 549 3.31 -27.18 -42.82
N HIS A 550 3.19 -25.85 -42.62
CA HIS A 550 4.29 -24.92 -42.36
C HIS A 550 4.57 -24.69 -40.86
N THR A 551 3.93 -25.47 -39.99
CA THR A 551 4.11 -25.39 -38.53
C THR A 551 4.71 -26.66 -38.00
N PHE A 552 5.86 -26.59 -37.34
CA PHE A 552 6.64 -27.74 -36.91
C PHE A 552 6.82 -27.79 -35.38
N ALA A 553 6.68 -28.98 -34.81
CA ALA A 553 6.89 -29.19 -33.37
C ALA A 553 8.39 -29.13 -33.00
N THR A 554 9.27 -29.55 -33.89
CA THR A 554 10.72 -29.51 -33.73
C THR A 554 11.39 -28.75 -34.88
N PHE A 555 12.60 -28.31 -34.67
CA PHE A 555 13.37 -27.69 -35.76
C PHE A 555 13.86 -28.75 -36.77
N GLU A 556 14.08 -29.98 -36.33
CA GLU A 556 14.47 -31.10 -37.17
C GLU A 556 13.39 -31.43 -38.22
N ASP A 557 12.10 -31.46 -37.80
CA ASP A 557 10.98 -31.65 -38.75
C ASP A 557 10.93 -30.54 -39.80
N CYS A 558 11.19 -29.28 -39.41
CA CYS A 558 11.31 -28.17 -40.33
C CYS A 558 12.49 -28.36 -41.31
N GLY A 559 13.63 -28.83 -40.83
CA GLY A 559 14.80 -29.15 -41.64
C GLY A 559 14.52 -30.26 -42.66
N HIS A 560 13.82 -31.32 -42.26
CA HIS A 560 13.40 -32.38 -43.15
C HIS A 560 12.39 -31.92 -44.22
N PHE A 561 11.47 -31.03 -43.85
CA PHE A 561 10.54 -30.43 -44.80
C PHE A 561 11.33 -29.60 -45.82
N LEU A 562 12.22 -28.71 -45.37
CA LEU A 562 13.06 -27.90 -46.25
C LEU A 562 13.92 -28.73 -47.18
N SER A 563 14.51 -29.82 -46.75
CA SER A 563 15.33 -30.69 -47.61
C SER A 563 14.54 -31.39 -48.72
N LYS A 564 13.23 -31.61 -48.55
CA LYS A 564 12.36 -32.20 -49.54
C LYS A 564 11.78 -31.19 -50.55
N GLU A 565 11.43 -30.02 -50.04
CA GLU A 565 10.67 -29.01 -50.79
C GLU A 565 11.57 -27.87 -51.38
N ILE A 566 12.89 -27.96 -51.19
CA ILE A 566 13.78 -26.84 -51.42
C ILE A 566 13.87 -26.46 -52.91
N ASP A 567 13.88 -27.43 -53.82
CA ASP A 567 13.93 -27.19 -55.24
C ASP A 567 12.67 -26.43 -55.73
N THR A 568 11.53 -26.72 -55.11
CA THR A 568 10.27 -26.02 -55.36
C THR A 568 10.24 -24.62 -54.76
N LEU A 569 10.67 -24.47 -53.51
CA LEU A 569 10.63 -23.23 -52.75
C LEU A 569 11.72 -22.23 -53.12
N ALA A 570 12.93 -22.69 -53.49
CA ALA A 570 14.05 -21.84 -53.83
C ALA A 570 14.16 -21.53 -55.34
N TYR A 571 13.72 -22.42 -56.22
CA TYR A 571 13.95 -22.33 -57.64
C TYR A 571 12.65 -22.35 -58.50
N GLY A 572 11.47 -22.56 -57.87
CA GLY A 572 10.19 -22.53 -58.58
C GLY A 572 10.03 -23.60 -59.69
N LYS A 573 10.68 -24.76 -59.49
CA LYS A 573 10.60 -25.91 -60.42
C LYS A 573 9.76 -27.02 -59.86
#